data_cc7005ae1aec9d38dcab716478d3535a
#
_entry.id   cc7005ae1aec9d38dcab716478d3535a
#
_cell.length_a   1.000
_cell.length_b   1.000
_cell.length_c   1.000
_cell.angle_alpha   90.00
_cell.angle_beta   90.00
_cell.angle_gamma   90.00
#
_symmetry.space_group_name_H-M   'P 1'
#
loop_
_entity.id
_entity.type
_entity.pdbx_description
1 polymer ?
#
loop_
_entity_poly.entity_id
_entity_poly.type
_entity_poly.pdbx_seq_one_letter_code
_entity_poly.pdbx_strand_id
1 'polypeptide(L)'
;HLLATLVGWAIVIAVSLTLPSAYLRGLTVGIGCTAVIAAQWMWVIQFTGTAGLLMGEQAEQSTADLLRKQRGWRLVNHVNLRKADIDHVFFGPDGIYAIETKWSSSVWSAERLASAADQAARNARDLTIWSPLRRFGPTRPVLILWGPKAADLVTPTTVNGVPVIAGKDFDDWWPNHPTRDAPLTSTDLDTIWNELSTRCDIMDPDQPDKPPTLLNVVSFATALLVIGLVGFWVAVQAVAHLPLAAAAAVTIVAALAGLVVRWRLDYPARHLATAWTTGASAGVAIVVAAVILA
;
A
#
# COMPACT_ATOMS: atom_id res chain seq x y z
N HIS A 1 -16.40 12.16 10.33
CA HIS A 1 -15.54 12.61 9.24
C HIS A 1 -16.20 13.73 8.44
N LEU A 2 -17.39 13.51 7.88
CA LEU A 2 -18.14 14.56 7.17
C LEU A 2 -18.21 15.87 7.97
N LEU A 3 -18.48 15.76 9.28
CA LEU A 3 -18.52 16.89 10.19
C LEU A 3 -17.16 17.62 10.27
N ALA A 4 -16.06 16.88 10.40
CA ALA A 4 -14.71 17.48 10.45
C ALA A 4 -14.35 18.21 9.14
N THR A 5 -14.76 17.65 8.01
CA THR A 5 -14.62 18.30 6.71
C THR A 5 -15.43 19.58 6.61
N LEU A 6 -16.70 19.53 7.00
CA LEU A 6 -17.57 20.73 7.01
C LEU A 6 -17.04 21.82 7.94
N VAL A 7 -16.52 21.44 9.11
CA VAL A 7 -15.86 22.36 10.04
C VAL A 7 -14.62 22.97 9.43
N GLY A 8 -13.78 22.17 8.76
CA GLY A 8 -12.59 22.66 8.06
C GLY A 8 -12.94 23.69 6.99
N TRP A 9 -13.96 23.43 6.18
CA TRP A 9 -14.45 24.39 5.18
C TRP A 9 -15.03 25.66 5.82
N ALA A 10 -15.81 25.52 6.88
CA ALA A 10 -16.37 26.67 7.61
C ALA A 10 -15.28 27.58 8.18
N ILE A 11 -14.19 26.98 8.71
CA ILE A 11 -13.04 27.79 9.22
C ILE A 11 -12.35 28.54 8.08
N VAL A 12 -12.09 27.89 6.94
CA VAL A 12 -11.45 28.53 5.78
C VAL A 12 -12.29 29.72 5.30
N ILE A 13 -13.60 29.56 5.19
CA ILE A 13 -14.52 30.61 4.79
C ILE A 13 -14.51 31.74 5.82
N ALA A 14 -14.71 31.43 7.10
CA ALA A 14 -14.73 32.41 8.16
C ALA A 14 -13.45 33.26 8.22
N VAL A 15 -12.28 32.61 8.15
CA VAL A 15 -10.99 33.31 8.14
C VAL A 15 -10.85 34.16 6.87
N SER A 16 -11.27 33.69 5.70
CA SER A 16 -11.17 34.45 4.46
C SER A 16 -12.01 35.78 4.52
N LEU A 17 -13.17 35.71 5.16
CA LEU A 17 -14.07 36.88 5.29
C LEU A 17 -13.51 37.98 6.20
N THR A 18 -12.62 37.67 7.14
CA THR A 18 -11.99 38.65 8.02
C THR A 18 -10.84 39.42 7.37
N LEU A 19 -10.37 38.98 6.19
CA LEU A 19 -9.20 39.58 5.55
C LEU A 19 -9.56 40.83 4.71
N PRO A 20 -8.73 41.89 4.78
CA PRO A 20 -9.10 43.19 4.20
C PRO A 20 -8.97 43.24 2.67
N SER A 21 -8.13 42.40 2.04
CA SER A 21 -7.89 42.45 0.60
C SER A 21 -8.37 41.21 -0.14
N ALA A 22 -8.87 41.38 -1.35
CA ALA A 22 -9.30 40.29 -2.23
C ALA A 22 -8.16 39.30 -2.52
N TYR A 23 -6.92 39.78 -2.61
CA TYR A 23 -5.74 38.93 -2.80
C TYR A 23 -5.52 37.99 -1.61
N LEU A 24 -5.53 38.52 -0.38
CA LEU A 24 -5.37 37.73 0.84
C LEU A 24 -6.53 36.74 1.02
N ARG A 25 -7.74 37.12 0.69
CA ARG A 25 -8.90 36.20 0.68
C ARG A 25 -8.70 35.06 -0.27
N GLY A 26 -8.30 35.34 -1.52
CA GLY A 26 -8.01 34.30 -2.52
C GLY A 26 -6.89 33.38 -2.10
N LEU A 27 -5.79 33.89 -1.55
CA LEU A 27 -4.67 33.11 -1.06
C LEU A 27 -5.09 32.19 0.10
N THR A 28 -5.85 32.72 1.07
CA THR A 28 -6.33 31.94 2.23
C THR A 28 -7.29 30.84 1.80
N VAL A 29 -8.20 31.11 0.89
CA VAL A 29 -9.10 30.11 0.31
C VAL A 29 -8.28 29.04 -0.41
N GLY A 30 -7.31 29.40 -1.24
CA GLY A 30 -6.47 28.45 -1.97
C GLY A 30 -5.67 27.53 -1.05
N ILE A 31 -4.98 28.08 -0.05
CA ILE A 31 -4.23 27.30 0.94
C ILE A 31 -5.18 26.44 1.78
N GLY A 32 -6.28 26.99 2.25
CA GLY A 32 -7.25 26.27 3.07
C GLY A 32 -7.90 25.11 2.33
N CYS A 33 -8.30 25.32 1.07
CA CYS A 33 -8.83 24.26 0.20
C CYS A 33 -7.82 23.14 0.02
N THR A 34 -6.57 23.47 -0.27
CA THR A 34 -5.50 22.49 -0.43
C THR A 34 -5.29 21.68 0.84
N ALA A 35 -5.27 22.34 2.00
CA ALA A 35 -5.11 21.68 3.30
C ALA A 35 -6.28 20.74 3.62
N VAL A 36 -7.53 21.14 3.38
CA VAL A 36 -8.71 20.29 3.61
C VAL A 36 -8.71 19.11 2.66
N ILE A 37 -8.39 19.31 1.39
CA ILE A 37 -8.28 18.22 0.41
C ILE A 37 -7.17 17.24 0.81
N ALA A 38 -5.99 17.74 1.18
CA ALA A 38 -4.87 16.91 1.63
C ALA A 38 -5.23 16.09 2.89
N ALA A 39 -5.91 16.71 3.86
CA ALA A 39 -6.36 16.00 5.06
C ALA A 39 -7.39 14.91 4.75
N GLN A 40 -8.32 15.15 3.84
CA GLN A 40 -9.25 14.13 3.36
C GLN A 40 -8.55 12.98 2.65
N TRP A 41 -7.53 13.28 1.87
CA TRP A 41 -6.70 12.32 1.18
C TRP A 41 -5.97 11.39 2.15
N MET A 42 -5.28 11.97 3.11
CA MET A 42 -4.60 11.19 4.16
C MET A 42 -5.58 10.26 4.87
N TRP A 43 -6.77 10.75 5.14
CA TRP A 43 -7.81 9.96 5.77
C TRP A 43 -8.30 8.81 4.87
N VAL A 44 -8.57 9.05 3.59
CA VAL A 44 -8.97 8.00 2.63
C VAL A 44 -7.91 6.92 2.54
N ILE A 45 -6.64 7.29 2.41
CA ILE A 45 -5.51 6.35 2.36
C ILE A 45 -5.45 5.48 3.63
N GLN A 46 -5.65 6.09 4.80
CA GLN A 46 -5.65 5.35 6.07
C GLN A 46 -6.88 4.45 6.24
N PHE A 47 -8.07 4.95 5.86
CA PHE A 47 -9.32 4.21 6.09
C PHE A 47 -9.59 3.10 5.07
N THR A 48 -9.08 3.21 3.86
CA THR A 48 -9.22 2.16 2.84
C THR A 48 -8.25 1.00 3.03
N GLY A 49 -7.33 1.09 4.01
CA GLY A 49 -6.27 0.11 4.19
C GLY A 49 -5.19 0.18 3.10
N THR A 50 -5.31 1.09 2.12
CA THR A 50 -4.36 1.22 1.00
C THR A 50 -2.94 1.48 1.50
N ALA A 51 -2.79 2.28 2.58
CA ALA A 51 -1.48 2.47 3.21
C ALA A 51 -0.89 1.15 3.73
N GLY A 52 -1.73 0.29 4.32
CA GLY A 52 -1.31 -1.03 4.81
C GLY A 52 -0.86 -1.95 3.68
N LEU A 53 -1.60 -1.97 2.57
CA LEU A 53 -1.25 -2.76 1.39
C LEU A 53 0.07 -2.28 0.77
N LEU A 54 0.22 -0.98 0.53
CA LEU A 54 1.46 -0.40 -0.02
C LEU A 54 2.67 -0.64 0.88
N MET A 55 2.50 -0.51 2.19
CA MET A 55 3.57 -0.79 3.14
C MET A 55 3.88 -2.29 3.22
N GLY A 56 2.88 -3.16 3.03
CA GLY A 56 3.05 -4.61 2.90
C GLY A 56 3.93 -4.94 1.69
N GLU A 57 3.57 -4.48 0.50
CA GLU A 57 4.34 -4.66 -0.72
C GLU A 57 5.77 -4.10 -0.60
N GLN A 58 5.93 -2.93 0.02
CA GLN A 58 7.26 -2.37 0.27
C GLN A 58 8.08 -3.21 1.26
N ALA A 59 7.45 -3.79 2.26
CA ALA A 59 8.10 -4.69 3.20
C ALA A 59 8.60 -5.97 2.49
N GLU A 60 7.77 -6.56 1.63
CA GLU A 60 8.14 -7.71 0.81
C GLU A 60 9.30 -7.37 -0.13
N GLN A 61 9.25 -6.23 -0.82
CA GLN A 61 10.37 -5.78 -1.66
C GLN A 61 11.65 -5.59 -0.83
N SER A 62 11.55 -4.97 0.35
CA SER A 62 12.71 -4.79 1.24
C SER A 62 13.28 -6.13 1.70
N THR A 63 12.43 -7.11 1.98
CA THR A 63 12.84 -8.49 2.29
C THR A 63 13.54 -9.12 1.08
N ALA A 64 12.97 -9.02 -0.11
CA ALA A 64 13.57 -9.54 -1.31
C ALA A 64 14.97 -8.94 -1.58
N ASP A 65 15.14 -7.63 -1.33
CA ASP A 65 16.43 -6.94 -1.49
C ASP A 65 17.48 -7.40 -0.48
N LEU A 66 17.07 -7.72 0.77
CA LEU A 66 17.97 -8.35 1.76
C LEU A 66 18.41 -9.73 1.30
N LEU A 67 17.48 -10.54 0.84
CA LEU A 67 17.74 -11.92 0.40
C LEU A 67 18.65 -11.97 -0.83
N ARG A 68 18.45 -11.09 -1.80
CA ARG A 68 19.29 -11.01 -3.02
C ARG A 68 20.76 -10.69 -2.74
N LYS A 69 21.08 -10.07 -1.61
CA LYS A 69 22.48 -9.79 -1.22
C LYS A 69 23.23 -11.07 -0.81
N GLN A 70 22.53 -12.15 -0.48
CA GLN A 70 23.13 -13.36 0.03
C GLN A 70 23.71 -14.21 -1.11
N ARG A 71 25.05 -14.26 -1.19
CA ARG A 71 25.76 -14.95 -2.28
C ARG A 71 25.53 -16.46 -2.22
N GLY A 72 25.34 -17.06 -3.38
CA GLY A 72 25.14 -18.53 -3.50
C GLY A 72 23.72 -18.99 -3.19
N TRP A 73 22.81 -18.05 -2.90
CA TRP A 73 21.41 -18.31 -2.65
C TRP A 73 20.54 -17.82 -3.81
N ARG A 74 19.39 -18.46 -3.97
CA ARG A 74 18.39 -18.12 -5.00
C ARG A 74 17.08 -17.75 -4.34
N LEU A 75 16.38 -16.81 -4.95
CA LEU A 75 15.13 -16.25 -4.45
C LEU A 75 14.04 -16.40 -5.51
N VAL A 76 12.91 -16.92 -5.09
CA VAL A 76 11.67 -16.91 -5.87
C VAL A 76 10.59 -16.23 -5.04
N ASN A 77 9.97 -15.19 -5.58
CA ASN A 77 8.92 -14.43 -4.90
C ASN A 77 7.54 -14.93 -5.33
N HIS A 78 6.53 -14.72 -4.47
CA HIS A 78 5.11 -14.98 -4.73
C HIS A 78 4.84 -16.38 -5.29
N VAL A 79 5.27 -17.40 -4.53
CA VAL A 79 5.05 -18.79 -4.93
C VAL A 79 3.63 -19.20 -4.57
N ASN A 80 2.79 -19.31 -5.60
CA ASN A 80 1.40 -19.71 -5.44
C ASN A 80 1.26 -21.22 -5.51
N LEU A 81 1.06 -21.85 -4.38
CA LEU A 81 0.65 -23.24 -4.27
C LEU A 81 -0.86 -23.29 -4.07
N ARG A 82 -1.49 -24.38 -4.47
CA ARG A 82 -2.96 -24.56 -4.45
C ARG A 82 -3.65 -24.11 -3.14
N LYS A 83 -2.93 -24.06 -2.02
CA LYS A 83 -3.45 -23.69 -0.69
C LYS A 83 -2.57 -22.71 0.06
N ALA A 84 -1.47 -22.27 -0.51
CA ALA A 84 -0.51 -21.38 0.13
C ALA A 84 -0.03 -20.34 -0.88
N ASP A 85 -0.02 -19.10 -0.43
CA ASP A 85 0.65 -17.98 -1.09
C ASP A 85 1.85 -17.64 -0.21
N ILE A 86 3.06 -17.89 -0.76
CA ILE A 86 4.31 -17.76 -0.02
C ILE A 86 5.03 -16.53 -0.56
N ASP A 87 5.26 -15.54 0.29
CA ASP A 87 5.88 -14.28 -0.11
C ASP A 87 7.24 -14.52 -0.78
N HIS A 88 8.10 -15.34 -0.13
CA HIS A 88 9.43 -15.66 -0.66
C HIS A 88 9.82 -17.10 -0.38
N VAL A 89 10.32 -17.79 -1.40
CA VAL A 89 11.04 -19.05 -1.26
C VAL A 89 12.51 -18.79 -1.52
N PHE A 90 13.33 -18.99 -0.49
CA PHE A 90 14.75 -18.71 -0.50
C PHE A 90 15.54 -19.99 -0.27
N PHE A 91 16.42 -20.34 -1.18
CA PHE A 91 17.10 -21.62 -1.13
C PHE A 91 18.55 -21.54 -1.61
N GLY A 92 19.37 -22.38 -1.01
CA GLY A 92 20.80 -22.44 -1.25
C GLY A 92 21.39 -23.75 -0.72
N PRO A 93 22.72 -23.86 -0.64
CA PRO A 93 23.37 -25.08 -0.19
C PRO A 93 22.86 -25.56 1.18
N ASP A 94 22.55 -24.64 2.08
CA ASP A 94 22.19 -24.95 3.46
C ASP A 94 20.70 -25.25 3.66
N GLY A 95 19.86 -25.15 2.63
CA GLY A 95 18.47 -25.57 2.71
C GLY A 95 17.48 -24.71 1.93
N ILE A 96 16.20 -24.93 2.23
CA ILE A 96 15.05 -24.23 1.65
C ILE A 96 14.32 -23.52 2.78
N TYR A 97 14.02 -22.24 2.57
CA TYR A 97 13.29 -21.40 3.52
C TYR A 97 12.02 -20.85 2.87
N ALA A 98 10.90 -20.96 3.58
CA ALA A 98 9.69 -20.22 3.28
C ALA A 98 9.67 -19.00 4.19
N ILE A 99 9.79 -17.82 3.60
CA ILE A 99 9.89 -16.57 4.32
C ILE A 99 8.58 -15.82 4.16
N GLU A 100 7.97 -15.53 5.28
CA GLU A 100 6.78 -14.71 5.39
C GLU A 100 7.19 -13.31 5.83
N THR A 101 6.65 -12.30 5.16
CA THR A 101 6.93 -10.89 5.45
C THR A 101 5.68 -10.22 6.02
N LYS A 102 5.83 -9.50 7.11
CA LYS A 102 4.72 -8.73 7.69
C LYS A 102 5.14 -7.32 8.03
N TRP A 103 4.27 -6.38 7.72
CA TRP A 103 4.42 -4.97 8.10
C TRP A 103 3.37 -4.56 9.13
N SER A 104 3.77 -3.69 10.07
CA SER A 104 2.84 -3.06 11.00
C SER A 104 3.30 -1.69 11.47
N SER A 105 2.38 -0.74 11.48
CA SER A 105 2.56 0.56 12.13
C SER A 105 2.32 0.52 13.64
N SER A 106 1.64 -0.51 14.13
CA SER A 106 1.28 -0.69 15.54
C SER A 106 2.17 -1.72 16.23
N VAL A 107 2.11 -1.75 17.55
CA VAL A 107 2.83 -2.71 18.37
C VAL A 107 2.46 -4.15 18.00
N TRP A 108 3.45 -5.02 17.94
CA TRP A 108 3.29 -6.44 17.74
C TRP A 108 2.82 -7.10 19.04
N SER A 109 1.53 -7.43 19.14
CA SER A 109 1.04 -8.23 20.27
C SER A 109 1.48 -9.69 20.13
N ALA A 110 1.52 -10.41 21.25
CA ALA A 110 1.87 -11.83 21.27
C ALA A 110 0.95 -12.67 20.35
N GLU A 111 -0.36 -12.35 20.32
CA GLU A 111 -1.34 -13.03 19.47
C GLU A 111 -1.09 -12.79 17.98
N ARG A 112 -0.76 -11.55 17.60
CA ARG A 112 -0.42 -11.20 16.20
C ARG A 112 0.86 -11.89 15.76
N LEU A 113 1.87 -11.92 16.62
CA LEU A 113 3.12 -12.63 16.36
C LEU A 113 2.89 -14.13 16.20
N ALA A 114 2.11 -14.73 17.11
CA ALA A 114 1.76 -16.14 17.02
C ALA A 114 1.00 -16.47 15.72
N SER A 115 0.01 -15.66 15.34
CA SER A 115 -0.75 -15.84 14.09
C SER A 115 0.14 -15.74 12.86
N ALA A 116 1.06 -14.79 12.80
CA ALA A 116 2.00 -14.62 11.69
C ALA A 116 3.01 -15.77 11.63
N ALA A 117 3.54 -16.20 12.78
CA ALA A 117 4.44 -17.35 12.87
C ALA A 117 3.74 -18.65 12.43
N ASP A 118 2.49 -18.86 12.83
CA ASP A 118 1.69 -20.00 12.39
C ASP A 118 1.43 -19.98 10.88
N GLN A 119 1.28 -18.80 10.26
CA GLN A 119 1.17 -18.67 8.81
C GLN A 119 2.49 -19.10 8.15
N ALA A 120 3.63 -18.58 8.60
CA ALA A 120 4.94 -18.97 8.08
C ALA A 120 5.18 -20.49 8.22
N ALA A 121 4.80 -21.07 9.37
CA ALA A 121 4.91 -22.52 9.60
C ALA A 121 4.02 -23.34 8.66
N ARG A 122 2.78 -22.87 8.39
CA ARG A 122 1.90 -23.54 7.40
C ARG A 122 2.49 -23.46 6.01
N ASN A 123 2.95 -22.30 5.57
CA ASN A 123 3.58 -22.10 4.25
C ASN A 123 4.79 -23.03 4.06
N ALA A 124 5.67 -23.12 5.05
CA ALA A 124 6.82 -24.02 5.02
C ALA A 124 6.41 -25.50 4.97
N ARG A 125 5.36 -25.89 5.71
CA ARG A 125 4.83 -27.26 5.66
C ARG A 125 4.24 -27.58 4.29
N ASP A 126 3.44 -26.69 3.72
CA ASP A 126 2.82 -26.88 2.42
C ASP A 126 3.89 -27.01 1.32
N LEU A 127 4.95 -26.21 1.38
CA LEU A 127 6.10 -26.34 0.47
C LEU A 127 6.86 -27.66 0.69
N THR A 128 7.03 -28.11 1.94
CA THR A 128 7.70 -29.39 2.26
C THR A 128 6.96 -30.60 1.69
N ILE A 129 5.62 -30.60 1.78
CA ILE A 129 4.80 -31.72 1.28
C ILE A 129 4.52 -31.65 -0.21
N TRP A 130 4.80 -30.51 -0.83
CA TRP A 130 4.64 -30.37 -2.27
C TRP A 130 5.56 -31.31 -3.03
N SER A 131 4.96 -32.17 -3.86
CA SER A 131 5.61 -33.33 -4.47
C SER A 131 6.97 -33.05 -5.12
N PRO A 132 7.14 -31.96 -5.92
CA PRO A 132 8.42 -31.67 -6.56
C PRO A 132 9.57 -31.39 -5.60
N LEU A 133 9.28 -30.77 -4.45
CA LEU A 133 10.31 -30.37 -3.49
C LEU A 133 10.50 -31.36 -2.33
N ARG A 134 9.60 -32.31 -2.14
CA ARG A 134 9.60 -33.24 -1.01
C ARG A 134 10.93 -34.00 -0.83
N ARG A 135 11.63 -34.31 -1.91
CA ARG A 135 12.90 -35.03 -1.89
C ARG A 135 14.09 -34.22 -1.35
N PHE A 136 13.97 -32.88 -1.34
CA PHE A 136 15.04 -32.01 -0.89
C PHE A 136 15.00 -31.73 0.62
N GLY A 137 14.10 -32.39 1.34
CA GLY A 137 13.98 -32.32 2.79
C GLY A 137 13.04 -31.18 3.26
N PRO A 138 13.00 -30.94 4.57
CA PRO A 138 12.06 -29.99 5.15
C PRO A 138 12.40 -28.55 4.78
N THR A 139 11.37 -27.79 4.45
CA THR A 139 11.45 -26.33 4.33
C THR A 139 11.36 -25.70 5.72
N ARG A 140 12.17 -24.71 5.97
CA ARG A 140 12.24 -23.99 7.24
C ARG A 140 11.42 -22.70 7.16
N PRO A 141 10.52 -22.44 8.11
CA PRO A 141 9.80 -21.17 8.18
C PRO A 141 10.69 -20.07 8.74
N VAL A 142 10.52 -18.85 8.23
CA VAL A 142 11.09 -17.63 8.80
C VAL A 142 10.04 -16.53 8.70
N LEU A 143 9.89 -15.71 9.74
CA LEU A 143 9.04 -14.53 9.76
C LEU A 143 9.90 -13.27 9.84
N ILE A 144 9.81 -12.41 8.83
CA ILE A 144 10.50 -11.11 8.80
C ILE A 144 9.50 -9.99 9.05
N LEU A 145 9.80 -9.14 10.03
CA LEU A 145 8.94 -8.06 10.47
C LEU A 145 9.49 -6.70 10.04
N TRP A 146 8.59 -5.88 9.51
CA TRP A 146 8.87 -4.50 9.11
C TRP A 146 7.95 -3.51 9.80
N GLY A 147 8.32 -2.24 9.72
CA GLY A 147 7.57 -1.12 10.28
C GLY A 147 8.21 -0.54 11.54
N PRO A 148 7.75 0.64 11.99
CA PRO A 148 8.40 1.40 13.05
C PRO A 148 8.47 0.64 14.38
N LYS A 149 7.53 -0.26 14.65
CA LYS A 149 7.45 -1.05 15.87
C LYS A 149 8.15 -2.41 15.80
N ALA A 150 8.58 -2.84 14.63
CA ALA A 150 9.41 -4.03 14.49
C ALA A 150 10.81 -3.81 15.14
N ALA A 151 11.31 -2.57 15.08
CA ALA A 151 12.59 -2.19 15.69
C ALA A 151 12.59 -2.24 17.22
N ASP A 152 11.42 -2.18 17.87
CA ASP A 152 11.29 -2.24 19.32
C ASP A 152 11.29 -3.70 19.85
N LEU A 153 11.21 -4.68 18.96
CA LEU A 153 11.28 -6.08 19.34
C LEU A 153 12.71 -6.52 19.58
N VAL A 154 12.90 -7.35 20.60
CA VAL A 154 14.17 -8.05 20.80
C VAL A 154 14.22 -9.20 19.80
N THR A 155 14.99 -9.04 18.74
CA THR A 155 15.17 -10.05 17.68
C THR A 155 16.66 -10.43 17.54
N PRO A 156 16.97 -11.65 17.11
CA PRO A 156 16.04 -12.73 16.78
C PRO A 156 15.33 -13.33 17.98
N THR A 157 14.07 -13.69 17.82
CA THR A 157 13.30 -14.46 18.81
C THR A 157 12.63 -15.66 18.12
N THR A 158 12.03 -16.56 18.91
CA THR A 158 11.31 -17.72 18.37
C THR A 158 9.89 -17.73 18.89
N VAL A 159 8.92 -17.82 17.95
CA VAL A 159 7.49 -17.89 18.28
C VAL A 159 6.92 -19.15 17.60
N ASN A 160 6.35 -20.05 18.39
CA ASN A 160 5.82 -21.34 17.94
C ASN A 160 6.82 -22.16 17.09
N GLY A 161 8.11 -22.09 17.44
CA GLY A 161 9.19 -22.78 16.68
C GLY A 161 9.64 -22.06 15.40
N VAL A 162 9.10 -20.89 15.09
CA VAL A 162 9.46 -20.08 13.93
C VAL A 162 10.41 -18.95 14.36
N PRO A 163 11.58 -18.81 13.73
CA PRO A 163 12.43 -17.63 13.91
C PRO A 163 11.69 -16.36 13.44
N VAL A 164 11.67 -15.35 14.31
CA VAL A 164 11.08 -14.03 14.05
C VAL A 164 12.19 -13.00 14.09
N ILE A 165 12.36 -12.25 13.03
CA ILE A 165 13.48 -11.34 12.83
C ILE A 165 12.94 -9.97 12.38
N ALA A 166 13.40 -8.89 13.01
CA ALA A 166 13.18 -7.57 12.43
C ALA A 166 14.07 -7.40 11.20
N GLY A 167 13.54 -6.83 10.12
CA GLY A 167 14.29 -6.71 8.85
C GLY A 167 15.67 -6.06 9.01
N LYS A 168 15.80 -5.11 9.94
CA LYS A 168 17.10 -4.45 10.27
C LYS A 168 18.14 -5.41 10.84
N ASP A 169 17.71 -6.50 11.51
CA ASP A 169 18.58 -7.45 12.21
C ASP A 169 18.88 -8.68 11.36
N PHE A 170 18.38 -8.74 10.14
CA PHE A 170 18.52 -9.89 9.25
C PHE A 170 19.98 -10.20 8.90
N ASP A 171 20.77 -9.18 8.57
CA ASP A 171 22.18 -9.36 8.16
C ASP A 171 23.05 -9.88 9.33
N ASP A 172 22.68 -9.60 10.59
CA ASP A 172 23.35 -10.13 11.78
C ASP A 172 22.90 -11.56 12.11
N TRP A 173 21.64 -11.89 11.83
CA TRP A 173 21.09 -13.22 12.09
C TRP A 173 21.48 -14.24 11.00
N TRP A 174 21.48 -13.83 9.74
CA TRP A 174 21.64 -14.72 8.61
C TRP A 174 22.92 -15.56 8.64
N PRO A 175 24.12 -15.05 9.01
CA PRO A 175 25.33 -15.85 9.10
C PRO A 175 25.24 -17.03 10.09
N ASN A 176 24.34 -16.96 11.06
CA ASN A 176 24.14 -17.94 12.12
C ASN A 176 22.88 -18.80 11.90
N HIS A 177 22.29 -18.76 10.69
CA HIS A 177 21.10 -19.57 10.41
C HIS A 177 21.40 -21.07 10.46
N PRO A 178 20.42 -21.91 10.79
CA PRO A 178 20.63 -23.36 10.83
C PRO A 178 21.04 -23.90 9.46
N THR A 179 22.13 -24.70 9.43
CA THR A 179 22.62 -25.37 8.23
C THR A 179 22.10 -26.80 8.12
N ARG A 180 22.32 -27.46 6.99
CA ARG A 180 22.01 -28.87 6.78
C ARG A 180 23.29 -29.73 7.00
N ASP A 181 23.09 -30.98 7.40
CA ASP A 181 24.17 -31.94 7.48
C ASP A 181 24.74 -32.30 6.08
N ALA A 182 23.87 -32.34 5.07
CA ALA A 182 24.26 -32.58 3.68
C ALA A 182 23.79 -31.40 2.80
N PRO A 183 24.71 -30.60 2.25
CA PRO A 183 24.35 -29.44 1.43
C PRO A 183 23.68 -29.85 0.11
N LEU A 184 22.78 -29.01 -0.39
CA LEU A 184 22.18 -29.14 -1.72
C LEU A 184 23.24 -28.89 -2.80
N THR A 185 23.25 -29.73 -3.83
CA THR A 185 24.15 -29.57 -4.96
C THR A 185 23.65 -28.50 -5.93
N SER A 186 24.50 -28.03 -6.83
CA SER A 186 24.08 -27.10 -7.89
C SER A 186 22.94 -27.65 -8.75
N THR A 187 22.97 -28.94 -9.04
CA THR A 187 21.92 -29.66 -9.79
C THR A 187 20.58 -29.65 -9.01
N ASP A 188 20.65 -29.82 -7.69
CA ASP A 188 19.46 -29.73 -6.84
C ASP A 188 18.87 -28.31 -6.89
N LEU A 189 19.74 -27.30 -6.77
CA LEU A 189 19.31 -25.90 -6.84
C LEU A 189 18.69 -25.53 -8.21
N ASP A 190 19.25 -26.04 -9.31
CA ASP A 190 18.68 -25.88 -10.64
C ASP A 190 17.30 -26.55 -10.76
N THR A 191 17.16 -27.73 -10.19
CA THR A 191 15.88 -28.45 -10.18
C THR A 191 14.83 -27.69 -9.35
N ILE A 192 15.19 -27.24 -8.15
CA ILE A 192 14.30 -26.47 -7.28
C ILE A 192 13.87 -25.18 -8.01
N TRP A 193 14.81 -24.49 -8.65
CA TRP A 193 14.53 -23.29 -9.43
C TRP A 193 13.50 -23.55 -10.53
N ASN A 194 13.72 -24.56 -11.34
CA ASN A 194 12.84 -24.88 -12.47
C ASN A 194 11.43 -25.25 -12.00
N GLU A 195 11.31 -25.99 -10.91
CA GLU A 195 10.00 -26.36 -10.35
C GLU A 195 9.26 -25.14 -9.77
N LEU A 196 9.96 -24.29 -9.05
CA LEU A 196 9.36 -23.08 -8.44
C LEU A 196 9.02 -22.03 -9.48
N SER A 197 9.88 -21.79 -10.46
CA SER A 197 9.67 -20.76 -11.50
C SER A 197 8.43 -21.04 -12.37
N THR A 198 7.99 -22.31 -12.48
CA THR A 198 6.73 -22.66 -13.15
C THR A 198 5.48 -22.38 -12.32
N ARG A 199 5.63 -22.08 -11.04
CA ARG A 199 4.55 -21.86 -10.06
C ARG A 199 4.48 -20.44 -9.52
N CYS A 200 5.48 -19.63 -9.83
CA CYS A 200 5.27 -18.19 -9.72
C CYS A 200 4.15 -17.84 -10.72
N ASP A 201 3.15 -17.10 -10.29
CA ASP A 201 2.37 -16.34 -11.27
C ASP A 201 3.41 -15.63 -12.10
N ILE A 202 3.44 -15.94 -13.39
CA ILE A 202 4.54 -15.58 -14.29
C ILE A 202 4.63 -14.04 -14.30
N MET A 203 5.29 -13.53 -13.30
CA MET A 203 5.87 -12.22 -13.37
C MET A 203 7.02 -12.37 -14.34
N ASP A 204 6.84 -11.77 -15.51
CA ASP A 204 7.91 -11.59 -16.48
C ASP A 204 9.17 -11.19 -15.71
N PRO A 205 10.25 -11.98 -15.68
CA PRO A 205 11.48 -11.61 -14.99
C PRO A 205 12.06 -10.29 -15.52
N ASP A 206 11.65 -9.85 -16.71
CA ASP A 206 11.97 -8.55 -17.31
C ASP A 206 10.94 -7.45 -16.99
N GLN A 207 9.76 -7.82 -16.48
CA GLN A 207 8.83 -6.92 -15.80
C GLN A 207 8.72 -7.39 -14.34
N PRO A 208 9.65 -7.03 -13.50
CA PRO A 208 9.32 -7.06 -12.08
C PRO A 208 8.04 -6.23 -11.95
N ASP A 209 6.98 -6.78 -11.34
CA ASP A 209 5.96 -5.94 -10.71
C ASP A 209 6.76 -5.08 -9.74
N LYS A 210 7.21 -3.95 -10.29
CA LYS A 210 7.82 -2.95 -9.46
C LYS A 210 6.71 -2.59 -8.50
N PRO A 211 6.86 -2.93 -7.22
CA PRO A 211 5.91 -2.43 -6.23
C PRO A 211 5.76 -0.95 -6.56
N PRO A 212 4.57 -0.37 -6.45
CA PRO A 212 4.38 1.01 -6.81
C PRO A 212 5.47 1.78 -6.09
N THR A 213 6.49 2.21 -6.83
CA THR A 213 7.61 2.94 -6.24
C THR A 213 6.99 4.12 -5.52
N LEU A 214 7.63 4.60 -4.45
CA LEU A 214 7.18 5.82 -3.78
C LEU A 214 6.86 6.91 -4.83
N LEU A 215 7.60 6.93 -5.94
CA LEU A 215 7.36 7.79 -7.10
C LEU A 215 6.01 7.49 -7.78
N ASN A 216 5.62 6.22 -7.95
CA ASN A 216 4.33 5.86 -8.55
C ASN A 216 3.17 6.22 -7.62
N VAL A 217 3.32 6.02 -6.31
CA VAL A 217 2.34 6.41 -5.30
C VAL A 217 2.20 7.93 -5.25
N VAL A 218 3.32 8.66 -5.24
CA VAL A 218 3.32 10.13 -5.27
C VAL A 218 2.74 10.65 -6.57
N SER A 219 3.11 10.06 -7.71
CA SER A 219 2.57 10.43 -9.03
C SER A 219 1.08 10.19 -9.12
N PHE A 220 0.59 9.06 -8.61
CA PHE A 220 -0.84 8.75 -8.57
C PHE A 220 -1.58 9.72 -7.63
N ALA A 221 -1.04 9.98 -6.43
CA ALA A 221 -1.59 10.96 -5.49
C ALA A 221 -1.62 12.37 -6.10
N THR A 222 -0.55 12.77 -6.81
CA THR A 222 -0.49 14.04 -7.51
C THR A 222 -1.51 14.12 -8.64
N ALA A 223 -1.66 13.05 -9.44
CA ALA A 223 -2.67 13.00 -10.50
C ALA A 223 -4.09 13.18 -9.94
N LEU A 224 -4.40 12.53 -8.83
CA LEU A 224 -5.69 12.68 -8.17
C LEU A 224 -5.89 14.09 -7.62
N LEU A 225 -4.86 14.70 -7.01
CA LEU A 225 -4.90 16.08 -6.56
C LEU A 225 -5.17 17.04 -7.73
N VAL A 226 -4.45 16.87 -8.84
CA VAL A 226 -4.63 17.68 -10.06
C VAL A 226 -6.03 17.51 -10.62
N ILE A 227 -6.55 16.30 -10.71
CA ILE A 227 -7.92 16.03 -11.19
C ILE A 227 -8.96 16.67 -10.27
N GLY A 228 -8.77 16.58 -8.95
CA GLY A 228 -9.62 17.26 -7.98
C GLY A 228 -9.60 18.77 -8.13
N LEU A 229 -8.44 19.37 -8.32
CA LEU A 229 -8.29 20.82 -8.55
C LEU A 229 -8.89 21.28 -9.88
N VAL A 230 -8.72 20.47 -10.94
CA VAL A 230 -9.35 20.76 -12.25
C VAL A 230 -10.87 20.67 -12.13
N GLY A 231 -11.41 19.66 -11.46
CA GLY A 231 -12.84 19.56 -11.18
C GLY A 231 -13.38 20.76 -10.40
N PHE A 232 -12.63 21.18 -9.37
CA PHE A 232 -12.92 22.39 -8.61
C PHE A 232 -12.93 23.65 -9.49
N TRP A 233 -11.89 23.86 -10.30
CA TRP A 233 -11.78 25.02 -11.18
C TRP A 233 -12.89 25.05 -12.21
N VAL A 234 -13.21 23.92 -12.86
CA VAL A 234 -14.32 23.81 -13.82
C VAL A 234 -15.65 24.16 -13.15
N ALA A 235 -15.89 23.69 -11.92
CA ALA A 235 -17.10 24.01 -11.17
C ALA A 235 -17.19 25.52 -10.86
N VAL A 236 -16.08 26.14 -10.42
CA VAL A 236 -16.00 27.59 -10.14
C VAL A 236 -16.29 28.40 -11.41
N GLN A 237 -15.69 28.02 -12.56
CA GLN A 237 -15.95 28.72 -13.84
C GLN A 237 -17.39 28.54 -14.30
N ALA A 238 -17.96 27.34 -14.19
CA ALA A 238 -19.35 27.08 -14.55
C ALA A 238 -20.32 27.97 -13.74
N VAL A 239 -20.08 28.10 -12.42
CA VAL A 239 -20.94 28.93 -11.56
C VAL A 239 -20.71 30.42 -11.77
N ALA A 240 -19.49 30.87 -12.08
CA ALA A 240 -19.18 32.27 -12.36
C ALA A 240 -19.88 32.79 -13.64
N HIS A 241 -20.22 31.91 -14.58
CA HIS A 241 -20.78 32.29 -15.87
C HIS A 241 -22.24 31.83 -16.11
N LEU A 242 -22.83 31.05 -15.20
CA LEU A 242 -24.19 30.56 -15.32
C LEU A 242 -25.11 31.16 -14.26
N PRO A 243 -26.41 31.33 -14.57
CA PRO A 243 -27.41 31.63 -13.56
C PRO A 243 -27.38 30.58 -12.44
N LEU A 244 -27.56 30.99 -11.17
CA LEU A 244 -27.42 30.16 -9.98
C LEU A 244 -28.15 28.81 -10.08
N ALA A 245 -29.35 28.78 -10.64
CA ALA A 245 -30.13 27.55 -10.83
C ALA A 245 -29.49 26.61 -11.85
N ALA A 246 -28.93 27.11 -12.94
CA ALA A 246 -28.24 26.32 -13.95
C ALA A 246 -26.91 25.79 -13.42
N ALA A 247 -26.18 26.59 -12.66
CA ALA A 247 -24.96 26.18 -11.99
C ALA A 247 -25.20 25.06 -10.99
N ALA A 248 -26.23 25.15 -10.16
CA ALA A 248 -26.64 24.14 -9.22
C ALA A 248 -27.01 22.81 -9.96
N ALA A 249 -27.80 22.93 -11.06
CA ALA A 249 -28.17 21.76 -11.85
C ALA A 249 -26.96 21.05 -12.48
N VAL A 250 -26.05 21.80 -13.10
CA VAL A 250 -24.81 21.24 -13.70
C VAL A 250 -23.98 20.50 -12.66
N THR A 251 -23.91 21.03 -11.46
CA THR A 251 -23.13 20.44 -10.37
C THR A 251 -23.74 19.17 -9.84
N ILE A 252 -25.05 19.16 -9.61
CA ILE A 252 -25.76 17.96 -9.19
C ILE A 252 -25.58 16.86 -10.24
N VAL A 253 -25.69 17.20 -11.51
CA VAL A 253 -25.47 16.25 -12.62
C VAL A 253 -24.02 15.74 -12.62
N ALA A 254 -23.03 16.62 -12.46
CA ALA A 254 -21.62 16.21 -12.40
C ALA A 254 -21.33 15.30 -11.21
N ALA A 255 -21.89 15.62 -10.01
CA ALA A 255 -21.75 14.80 -8.83
C ALA A 255 -22.42 13.42 -8.97
N LEU A 256 -23.64 13.38 -9.54
CA LEU A 256 -24.37 12.15 -9.81
C LEU A 256 -23.65 11.30 -10.88
N ALA A 257 -23.14 11.93 -11.95
CA ALA A 257 -22.34 11.25 -12.97
C ALA A 257 -21.07 10.62 -12.36
N GLY A 258 -20.36 11.36 -11.49
CA GLY A 258 -19.22 10.83 -10.76
C GLY A 258 -19.57 9.66 -9.85
N LEU A 259 -20.71 9.69 -9.17
CA LEU A 259 -21.22 8.59 -8.37
C LEU A 259 -21.55 7.34 -9.20
N VAL A 260 -22.20 7.52 -10.35
CA VAL A 260 -22.54 6.42 -11.28
C VAL A 260 -21.26 5.81 -11.86
N VAL A 261 -20.33 6.65 -12.28
CA VAL A 261 -19.02 6.20 -12.79
C VAL A 261 -18.25 5.44 -11.72
N ARG A 262 -18.25 5.90 -10.47
CA ARG A 262 -17.66 5.19 -9.34
C ARG A 262 -18.24 3.78 -9.14
N TRP A 263 -19.51 3.58 -9.39
CA TRP A 263 -20.17 2.27 -9.25
C TRP A 263 -19.82 1.28 -10.36
N ARG A 264 -19.41 1.79 -11.53
CA ARG A 264 -19.16 1.01 -12.75
C ARG A 264 -17.68 0.74 -13.00
N LEU A 265 -16.78 1.42 -12.29
CA LEU A 265 -15.35 1.33 -12.55
C LEU A 265 -14.62 0.54 -11.46
N ASP A 266 -13.69 -0.31 -11.90
CA ASP A 266 -12.72 -0.99 -11.06
C ASP A 266 -11.56 -0.06 -10.65
N TYR A 267 -10.76 -0.51 -9.70
CA TYR A 267 -9.51 0.15 -9.35
C TYR A 267 -8.57 0.21 -10.58
N PRO A 268 -7.84 1.32 -10.89
CA PRO A 268 -7.72 2.59 -10.16
C PRO A 268 -8.72 3.69 -10.57
N ALA A 269 -9.49 3.50 -11.65
CA ALA A 269 -10.37 4.51 -12.23
C ALA A 269 -11.47 4.97 -11.25
N ARG A 270 -11.89 4.11 -10.34
CA ARG A 270 -12.84 4.41 -9.27
C ARG A 270 -12.36 5.54 -8.35
N HIS A 271 -11.07 5.60 -8.08
CA HIS A 271 -10.48 6.66 -7.24
C HIS A 271 -10.38 7.99 -7.98
N LEU A 272 -10.09 7.96 -9.28
CA LEU A 272 -10.08 9.16 -10.13
C LEU A 272 -11.48 9.79 -10.17
N ALA A 273 -12.51 8.99 -10.37
CA ALA A 273 -13.90 9.45 -10.34
C ALA A 273 -14.30 10.02 -8.98
N THR A 274 -13.81 9.44 -7.88
CA THR A 274 -14.06 9.95 -6.52
C THR A 274 -13.37 11.30 -6.31
N ALA A 275 -12.14 11.48 -6.74
CA ALA A 275 -11.40 12.72 -6.63
C ALA A 275 -12.08 13.84 -7.43
N TRP A 276 -12.51 13.55 -8.66
CA TRP A 276 -13.29 14.48 -9.50
C TRP A 276 -14.57 14.93 -8.80
N THR A 277 -15.37 13.98 -8.32
CA THR A 277 -16.66 14.26 -7.67
C THR A 277 -16.47 15.11 -6.41
N THR A 278 -15.43 14.83 -5.63
CA THR A 278 -15.12 15.56 -4.40
C THR A 278 -14.68 16.99 -4.74
N GLY A 279 -13.79 17.17 -5.72
CA GLY A 279 -13.32 18.49 -6.16
C GLY A 279 -14.45 19.34 -6.71
N ALA A 280 -15.27 18.79 -7.60
CA ALA A 280 -16.43 19.48 -8.19
C ALA A 280 -17.43 19.91 -7.10
N SER A 281 -17.79 19.01 -6.18
CA SER A 281 -18.73 19.32 -5.09
C SER A 281 -18.21 20.41 -4.15
N ALA A 282 -16.91 20.40 -3.83
CA ALA A 282 -16.27 21.42 -3.01
C ALA A 282 -16.30 22.80 -3.71
N GLY A 283 -15.99 22.82 -5.01
CA GLY A 283 -16.03 24.04 -5.82
C GLY A 283 -17.39 24.74 -5.77
N VAL A 284 -18.45 23.95 -5.88
CA VAL A 284 -19.80 24.48 -5.84
C VAL A 284 -20.20 24.95 -4.46
N ALA A 285 -19.90 24.20 -3.42
CA ALA A 285 -20.21 24.63 -2.05
C ALA A 285 -19.61 26.04 -1.75
N ILE A 286 -18.38 26.28 -2.23
CA ILE A 286 -17.69 27.54 -2.05
C ILE A 286 -18.37 28.68 -2.84
N VAL A 287 -18.74 28.42 -4.09
CA VAL A 287 -19.38 29.47 -4.91
C VAL A 287 -20.78 29.79 -4.42
N VAL A 288 -21.56 28.74 -4.02
CA VAL A 288 -22.87 28.96 -3.40
C VAL A 288 -22.73 29.76 -2.11
N ALA A 289 -21.75 29.42 -1.25
CA ALA A 289 -21.49 30.20 -0.04
C ALA A 289 -21.07 31.64 -0.36
N ALA A 290 -20.21 31.85 -1.37
CA ALA A 290 -19.80 33.20 -1.79
C ALA A 290 -20.97 34.07 -2.33
N VAL A 291 -21.90 33.41 -3.07
CA VAL A 291 -23.11 34.11 -3.60
C VAL A 291 -24.13 34.42 -2.49
N ILE A 292 -24.26 33.55 -1.48
CA ILE A 292 -25.18 33.81 -0.35
C ILE A 292 -24.65 34.93 0.57
N LEU A 293 -23.33 35.11 0.63
CA LEU A 293 -22.65 36.06 1.52
C LEU A 293 -22.31 37.40 0.83
N ALA A 294 -22.51 37.52 -0.47
CA ALA A 294 -22.36 38.76 -1.25
C ALA A 294 -23.67 39.53 -1.33
#